data_c33bc6d330ca478323321a3518c5e78d
#
_entry.id   c33bc6d330ca478323321a3518c5e78d
#
_cell.length_a   1.000
_cell.length_b   1.000
_cell.length_c   1.000
_cell.angle_alpha   90.00
_cell.angle_beta   90.00
_cell.angle_gamma   90.00
#
_symmetry.space_group_name_H-M   'P 1'
#
loop_
_entity.id
_entity.type
_entity.pdbx_description
1 polymer ?
#
loop_
_entity_poly.entity_id
_entity_poly.type
_entity_poly.pdbx_seq_one_letter_code
_entity_poly.pdbx_strand_id
1 'polypeptide(L)'
;MTKAEFALRLKNACAAVTAAEQELSDIDARFGDADHGLTMSKIAGAVSAAVEASEGGVKSMLDDAAMAVMELTGGSAVPLWNTWLDGMQECAPDGGEIDVPGLKAVFSGALEALEDISGAKVGDKTMMDALIPATEAIEAYDGGDEAGLFAAAAAAAEAGADNSRNFVSKFGRAKSYGEQTIGTPDAGAVSMAYFFRGLAE
;
A
#
# COMPACT_ATOMS: atom_id res chain seq x y z
N MET A 1 19.64 -1.07 3.94
CA MET A 1 19.72 -1.08 2.46
C MET A 1 20.00 0.31 1.92
N THR A 2 20.57 0.42 0.74
CA THR A 2 20.76 1.69 0.03
C THR A 2 19.44 2.21 -0.56
N LYS A 3 19.38 3.52 -0.89
CA LYS A 3 18.25 4.10 -1.64
C LYS A 3 17.96 3.32 -2.93
N ALA A 4 19.01 2.90 -3.67
CA ALA A 4 18.84 2.17 -4.94
C ALA A 4 18.17 0.81 -4.74
N GLU A 5 18.51 0.08 -3.67
CA GLU A 5 17.87 -1.19 -3.32
C GLU A 5 16.42 -0.96 -2.89
N PHE A 6 16.14 0.08 -2.11
CA PHE A 6 14.77 0.40 -1.72
C PHE A 6 13.93 0.86 -2.93
N ALA A 7 14.50 1.67 -3.81
CA ALA A 7 13.88 2.06 -5.09
C ALA A 7 13.52 0.84 -5.95
N LEU A 8 14.41 -0.16 -6.04
CA LEU A 8 14.13 -1.38 -6.77
C LEU A 8 12.94 -2.14 -6.17
N ARG A 9 12.88 -2.27 -4.84
CA ARG A 9 11.75 -2.93 -4.15
C ARG A 9 10.44 -2.18 -4.38
N LEU A 10 10.43 -0.85 -4.33
CA LEU A 10 9.25 -0.04 -4.64
C LEU A 10 8.80 -0.24 -6.10
N LYS A 11 9.74 -0.34 -7.04
CA LYS A 11 9.42 -0.63 -8.46
C LYS A 11 8.86 -2.04 -8.64
N ASN A 12 9.39 -3.05 -7.93
CA ASN A 12 8.83 -4.41 -7.93
C ASN A 12 7.40 -4.41 -7.37
N ALA A 13 7.16 -3.68 -6.28
CA ALA A 13 5.83 -3.49 -5.69
C ALA A 13 4.85 -2.87 -6.71
N CYS A 14 5.28 -1.81 -7.40
CA CYS A 14 4.49 -1.17 -8.44
C CYS A 14 4.21 -2.11 -9.63
N ALA A 15 5.20 -2.92 -10.02
CA ALA A 15 5.04 -3.91 -11.09
C ALA A 15 4.03 -5.00 -10.71
N ALA A 16 4.09 -5.50 -9.46
CA ALA A 16 3.15 -6.50 -8.95
C ALA A 16 1.70 -5.97 -8.95
N VAL A 17 1.48 -4.73 -8.50
CA VAL A 17 0.17 -4.06 -8.54
C VAL A 17 -0.33 -3.89 -9.97
N THR A 18 0.53 -3.43 -10.89
CA THR A 18 0.16 -3.24 -12.29
C THR A 18 -0.20 -4.57 -12.97
N ALA A 19 0.54 -5.63 -12.68
CA ALA A 19 0.25 -6.96 -13.21
C ALA A 19 -1.12 -7.50 -12.76
N ALA A 20 -1.62 -7.04 -11.62
CA ALA A 20 -2.92 -7.43 -11.06
C ALA A 20 -4.10 -6.54 -11.51
N GLU A 21 -3.90 -5.57 -12.44
CA GLU A 21 -4.93 -4.59 -12.85
C GLU A 21 -6.28 -5.22 -13.16
N GLN A 22 -6.29 -6.28 -13.99
CA GLN A 22 -7.55 -6.92 -14.39
C GLN A 22 -8.25 -7.59 -13.21
N GLU A 23 -7.50 -8.31 -12.36
CA GLU A 23 -8.06 -8.95 -11.17
C GLU A 23 -8.65 -7.92 -10.20
N LEU A 24 -7.93 -6.82 -9.95
CA LEU A 24 -8.40 -5.74 -9.09
C LEU A 24 -9.67 -5.07 -9.64
N SER A 25 -9.75 -4.88 -10.96
CA SER A 25 -10.95 -4.37 -11.63
C SER A 25 -12.12 -5.35 -11.54
N ASP A 26 -11.87 -6.64 -11.71
CA ASP A 26 -12.92 -7.69 -11.62
C ASP A 26 -13.48 -7.84 -10.20
N ILE A 27 -12.62 -7.66 -9.18
CA ILE A 27 -13.07 -7.65 -7.78
C ILE A 27 -13.95 -6.43 -7.53
N ASP A 28 -13.50 -5.25 -7.93
CA ASP A 28 -14.24 -3.99 -7.73
C ASP A 28 -15.56 -3.97 -8.52
N ALA A 29 -15.61 -4.54 -9.72
CA ALA A 29 -16.80 -4.62 -10.55
C ALA A 29 -18.02 -5.29 -9.87
N ARG A 30 -17.79 -6.06 -8.81
CA ARG A 30 -18.88 -6.74 -8.10
C ARG A 30 -19.75 -5.78 -7.28
N PHE A 31 -19.13 -4.74 -6.70
CA PHE A 31 -19.80 -3.82 -5.78
C PHE A 31 -19.38 -2.35 -5.96
N GLY A 32 -18.51 -2.07 -6.92
CA GLY A 32 -17.98 -0.77 -7.28
C GLY A 32 -18.28 -0.38 -8.74
N ASP A 33 -17.38 0.37 -9.33
CA ASP A 33 -17.47 0.87 -10.72
C ASP A 33 -16.39 0.29 -11.66
N ALA A 34 -15.69 -0.75 -11.22
CA ALA A 34 -14.66 -1.46 -11.97
C ALA A 34 -13.43 -0.60 -12.34
N ASP A 35 -13.19 0.50 -11.66
CA ASP A 35 -12.08 1.40 -11.97
C ASP A 35 -10.85 1.23 -11.06
N HIS A 36 -10.95 0.41 -10.00
CA HIS A 36 -9.91 0.27 -9.01
C HIS A 36 -8.59 -0.22 -9.61
N GLY A 37 -8.59 -1.26 -10.43
CA GLY A 37 -7.39 -1.78 -11.06
C GLY A 37 -6.70 -0.74 -11.94
N LEU A 38 -7.45 -0.04 -12.77
CA LEU A 38 -6.91 1.04 -13.62
C LEU A 38 -6.34 2.20 -12.78
N THR A 39 -7.02 2.57 -11.69
CA THR A 39 -6.55 3.60 -10.77
C THR A 39 -5.25 3.18 -10.10
N MET A 40 -5.16 1.93 -9.65
CA MET A 40 -3.95 1.39 -9.02
C MET A 40 -2.78 1.30 -10.00
N SER A 41 -3.02 0.93 -11.27
CA SER A 41 -1.99 0.95 -12.32
C SER A 41 -1.45 2.36 -12.59
N LYS A 42 -2.31 3.38 -12.56
CA LYS A 42 -1.88 4.79 -12.69
C LYS A 42 -1.02 5.21 -11.50
N ILE A 43 -1.45 4.90 -10.28
CA ILE A 43 -0.68 5.18 -9.06
C ILE A 43 0.69 4.49 -9.12
N ALA A 44 0.72 3.19 -9.41
CA ALA A 44 1.94 2.41 -9.52
C ALA A 44 2.90 2.96 -10.59
N GLY A 45 2.37 3.35 -11.74
CA GLY A 45 3.14 3.99 -12.82
C GLY A 45 3.76 5.31 -12.39
N ALA A 46 3.00 6.17 -11.71
CA ALA A 46 3.48 7.46 -11.20
C ALA A 46 4.58 7.28 -10.14
N VAL A 47 4.35 6.40 -9.16
CA VAL A 47 5.34 6.06 -8.12
C VAL A 47 6.62 5.52 -8.74
N SER A 48 6.51 4.54 -9.64
CA SER A 48 7.69 3.92 -10.28
C SER A 48 8.53 4.94 -11.06
N ALA A 49 7.88 5.84 -11.80
CA ALA A 49 8.57 6.89 -12.56
C ALA A 49 9.24 7.92 -11.65
N ALA A 50 8.57 8.37 -10.58
CA ALA A 50 9.11 9.32 -9.62
C ALA A 50 10.31 8.74 -8.85
N VAL A 51 10.19 7.50 -8.37
CA VAL A 51 11.27 6.79 -7.68
C VAL A 51 12.50 6.63 -8.57
N GLU A 52 12.34 6.35 -9.86
CA GLU A 52 13.43 6.22 -10.82
C GLU A 52 14.11 7.57 -11.11
N ALA A 53 13.33 8.63 -11.22
CA ALA A 53 13.82 9.98 -11.56
C ALA A 53 14.43 10.74 -10.36
N SER A 54 14.14 10.31 -9.13
CA SER A 54 14.56 11.02 -7.92
C SER A 54 16.09 11.05 -7.75
N GLU A 55 16.65 12.23 -7.60
CA GLU A 55 18.11 12.43 -7.40
C GLU A 55 18.52 12.56 -5.92
N GLY A 56 17.57 12.80 -5.00
CA GLY A 56 17.80 13.00 -3.57
C GLY A 56 18.04 11.72 -2.76
N GLY A 57 17.95 11.81 -1.43
CA GLY A 57 18.01 10.69 -0.50
C GLY A 57 16.70 9.87 -0.46
N VAL A 58 16.57 9.01 0.56
CA VAL A 58 15.36 8.18 0.75
C VAL A 58 14.12 9.06 0.95
N LYS A 59 14.22 10.07 1.80
CA LYS A 59 13.13 11.02 2.06
C LYS A 59 12.66 11.72 0.79
N SER A 60 13.58 12.30 0.02
CA SER A 60 13.24 12.99 -1.24
C SER A 60 12.60 12.04 -2.25
N MET A 61 13.06 10.79 -2.32
CA MET A 61 12.48 9.79 -3.22
C MET A 61 11.03 9.47 -2.88
N LEU A 62 10.70 9.39 -1.59
CA LEU A 62 9.33 9.12 -1.13
C LEU A 62 8.44 10.37 -1.29
N ASP A 63 9.00 11.58 -1.08
CA ASP A 63 8.32 12.85 -1.35
C ASP A 63 7.98 13.00 -2.84
N ASP A 64 8.94 12.75 -3.73
CA ASP A 64 8.72 12.76 -5.18
C ASP A 64 7.61 11.77 -5.58
N ALA A 65 7.57 10.59 -4.95
CA ALA A 65 6.53 9.59 -5.18
C ALA A 65 5.14 10.06 -4.69
N ALA A 66 5.07 10.67 -3.51
CA ALA A 66 3.83 11.23 -2.96
C ALA A 66 3.30 12.36 -3.85
N MET A 67 4.18 13.29 -4.26
CA MET A 67 3.83 14.39 -5.16
C MET A 67 3.30 13.89 -6.52
N ALA A 68 3.95 12.88 -7.10
CA ALA A 68 3.50 12.29 -8.35
C ALA A 68 2.09 11.68 -8.26
N VAL A 69 1.75 11.06 -7.11
CA VAL A 69 0.39 10.53 -6.87
C VAL A 69 -0.61 11.66 -6.64
N MET A 70 -0.23 12.74 -5.97
CA MET A 70 -1.09 13.89 -5.72
C MET A 70 -1.57 14.56 -7.02
N GLU A 71 -0.78 14.51 -8.09
CA GLU A 71 -1.13 15.07 -9.40
C GLU A 71 -2.16 14.23 -10.17
N LEU A 72 -2.45 13.01 -9.72
CA LEU A 72 -3.39 12.13 -10.40
C LEU A 72 -4.85 12.51 -10.11
N THR A 73 -5.69 12.26 -11.09
CA THR A 73 -7.14 12.30 -10.91
C THR A 73 -7.68 10.88 -10.82
N GLY A 74 -8.50 10.61 -9.81
CA GLY A 74 -9.07 9.27 -9.60
C GLY A 74 -10.05 9.24 -8.45
N GLY A 75 -10.48 8.02 -8.07
CA GLY A 75 -11.34 7.77 -6.92
C GLY A 75 -10.62 7.94 -5.58
N SER A 76 -11.23 7.40 -4.52
CA SER A 76 -10.70 7.49 -3.14
C SER A 76 -9.31 6.86 -2.95
N ALA A 77 -8.88 5.96 -3.84
CA ALA A 77 -7.56 5.37 -3.76
C ALA A 77 -6.43 6.41 -3.91
N VAL A 78 -6.60 7.42 -4.78
CA VAL A 78 -5.57 8.44 -5.01
C VAL A 78 -5.22 9.22 -3.73
N PRO A 79 -6.16 9.90 -3.04
CA PRO A 79 -5.81 10.61 -1.81
C PRO A 79 -5.32 9.69 -0.68
N LEU A 80 -5.80 8.46 -0.57
CA LEU A 80 -5.34 7.53 0.45
C LEU A 80 -3.89 7.10 0.20
N TRP A 81 -3.54 6.75 -1.04
CA TRP A 81 -2.17 6.40 -1.40
C TRP A 81 -1.22 7.59 -1.30
N ASN A 82 -1.67 8.80 -1.69
CA ASN A 82 -0.89 10.02 -1.50
C ASN A 82 -0.56 10.23 -0.02
N THR A 83 -1.57 10.21 0.87
CA THR A 83 -1.35 10.39 2.31
C THR A 83 -0.43 9.33 2.89
N TRP A 84 -0.56 8.08 2.47
CA TRP A 84 0.30 6.99 2.93
C TRP A 84 1.75 7.18 2.51
N LEU A 85 2.02 7.57 1.26
CA LEU A 85 3.37 7.88 0.76
C LEU A 85 3.95 9.14 1.42
N ASP A 86 3.12 10.16 1.67
CA ASP A 86 3.52 11.37 2.37
C ASP A 86 3.91 11.08 3.82
N GLY A 87 3.13 10.25 4.53
CA GLY A 87 3.51 9.76 5.85
C GLY A 87 4.81 8.94 5.86
N MET A 88 5.10 8.20 4.80
CA MET A 88 6.39 7.52 4.64
C MET A 88 7.56 8.52 4.59
N GLN A 89 7.44 9.57 3.76
CA GLN A 89 8.52 10.53 3.60
C GLN A 89 8.78 11.35 4.87
N GLU A 90 7.75 11.66 5.65
CA GLU A 90 7.91 12.40 6.91
C GLU A 90 8.80 11.68 7.92
N CYS A 91 8.74 10.35 7.95
CA CYS A 91 9.53 9.50 8.85
C CYS A 91 10.82 8.94 8.22
N ALA A 92 11.08 9.24 6.96
CA ALA A 92 12.23 8.72 6.24
C ALA A 92 13.52 9.50 6.54
N PRO A 93 14.70 8.84 6.53
CA PRO A 93 15.99 9.51 6.69
C PRO A 93 16.32 10.36 5.45
N ASP A 94 16.96 11.51 5.67
CA ASP A 94 17.43 12.39 4.58
C ASP A 94 18.56 11.75 3.74
N GLY A 95 19.25 10.74 4.29
CA GLY A 95 20.39 10.08 3.68
C GLY A 95 20.05 9.13 2.54
N GLY A 96 21.09 8.54 1.97
CA GLY A 96 21.01 7.56 0.88
C GLY A 96 20.84 6.10 1.35
N GLU A 97 20.64 5.85 2.63
CA GLU A 97 20.49 4.52 3.23
C GLU A 97 19.35 4.52 4.24
N ILE A 98 18.72 3.35 4.39
CA ILE A 98 17.70 3.09 5.39
C ILE A 98 17.92 1.70 5.96
N ASP A 99 17.86 1.57 7.28
CA ASP A 99 18.01 0.31 8.02
C ASP A 99 16.65 -0.22 8.49
N VAL A 100 16.65 -1.38 9.16
CA VAL A 100 15.42 -1.99 9.70
C VAL A 100 14.67 -1.05 10.65
N PRO A 101 15.31 -0.37 11.62
CA PRO A 101 14.62 0.65 12.43
C PRO A 101 14.02 1.80 11.62
N GLY A 102 14.72 2.28 10.60
CA GLY A 102 14.23 3.32 9.69
C GLY A 102 13.01 2.85 8.89
N LEU A 103 13.03 1.62 8.37
CA LEU A 103 11.86 1.03 7.68
C LEU A 103 10.66 0.92 8.61
N LYS A 104 10.86 0.48 9.86
CA LYS A 104 9.78 0.47 10.86
C LYS A 104 9.17 1.86 11.05
N ALA A 105 10.00 2.87 11.26
CA ALA A 105 9.53 4.26 11.41
C ALA A 105 8.73 4.73 10.18
N VAL A 106 9.23 4.46 8.98
CA VAL A 106 8.57 4.84 7.72
C VAL A 106 7.18 4.21 7.58
N PHE A 107 7.05 2.90 7.80
CA PHE A 107 5.76 2.24 7.64
C PHE A 107 4.77 2.54 8.78
N SER A 108 5.24 2.69 10.02
CA SER A 108 4.39 3.09 11.15
C SER A 108 3.89 4.52 10.99
N GLY A 109 4.75 5.48 10.64
CA GLY A 109 4.33 6.87 10.39
C GLY A 109 3.36 6.98 9.21
N ALA A 110 3.57 6.18 8.15
CA ALA A 110 2.64 6.11 7.04
C ALA A 110 1.25 5.57 7.45
N LEU A 111 1.21 4.58 8.34
CA LEU A 111 -0.05 4.06 8.88
C LEU A 111 -0.75 5.12 9.74
N GLU A 112 -0.03 5.78 10.67
CA GLU A 112 -0.58 6.85 11.51
C GLU A 112 -1.21 7.97 10.66
N ALA A 113 -0.49 8.46 9.64
CA ALA A 113 -1.00 9.50 8.75
C ALA A 113 -2.30 9.06 8.04
N LEU A 114 -2.40 7.80 7.65
CA LEU A 114 -3.59 7.29 7.00
C LEU A 114 -4.75 7.05 7.97
N GLU A 115 -4.48 6.61 9.21
CA GLU A 115 -5.50 6.44 10.25
C GLU A 115 -6.16 7.75 10.64
N ASP A 116 -5.41 8.86 10.64
CA ASP A 116 -5.93 10.20 10.95
C ASP A 116 -7.01 10.66 9.97
N ILE A 117 -6.97 10.22 8.72
CA ILE A 117 -7.94 10.63 7.69
C ILE A 117 -8.96 9.56 7.34
N SER A 118 -8.61 8.27 7.47
CA SER A 118 -9.45 7.17 7.00
C SER A 118 -10.54 6.78 8.00
N GLY A 119 -10.20 6.69 9.28
CA GLY A 119 -11.08 6.16 10.33
C GLY A 119 -11.44 4.68 10.16
N ALA A 120 -11.01 4.01 9.09
CA ALA A 120 -11.26 2.60 8.84
C ALA A 120 -10.30 1.71 9.66
N LYS A 121 -10.78 0.53 10.05
CA LYS A 121 -10.04 -0.45 10.88
C LYS A 121 -10.11 -1.83 10.26
N VAL A 122 -9.32 -2.76 10.78
CA VAL A 122 -9.47 -4.18 10.45
C VAL A 122 -10.90 -4.63 10.72
N GLY A 123 -11.52 -5.29 9.76
CA GLY A 123 -12.92 -5.70 9.79
C GLY A 123 -13.90 -4.74 9.10
N ASP A 124 -13.41 -3.65 8.52
CA ASP A 124 -14.23 -2.67 7.82
C ASP A 124 -14.29 -2.90 6.30
N LYS A 125 -13.54 -3.87 5.81
CA LYS A 125 -13.43 -4.26 4.40
C LYS A 125 -12.92 -3.12 3.54
N THR A 126 -11.66 -2.75 3.77
CA THR A 126 -10.91 -1.69 3.09
C THR A 126 -9.45 -2.09 2.95
N MET A 127 -8.62 -1.25 2.30
CA MET A 127 -7.16 -1.44 2.26
C MET A 127 -6.53 -1.62 3.65
N MET A 128 -7.15 -1.08 4.71
CA MET A 128 -6.66 -1.18 6.08
C MET A 128 -6.63 -2.62 6.60
N ASP A 129 -7.47 -3.52 6.04
CA ASP A 129 -7.48 -4.94 6.42
C ASP A 129 -6.19 -5.68 6.03
N ALA A 130 -5.43 -5.15 5.08
CA ALA A 130 -4.10 -5.66 4.72
C ALA A 130 -2.98 -4.77 5.26
N LEU A 131 -3.15 -3.45 5.23
CA LEU A 131 -2.11 -2.50 5.63
C LEU A 131 -1.81 -2.56 7.13
N ILE A 132 -2.84 -2.56 7.99
CA ILE A 132 -2.63 -2.62 9.46
C ILE A 132 -1.86 -3.90 9.84
N PRO A 133 -2.29 -5.12 9.45
CA PRO A 133 -1.54 -6.33 9.79
C PRO A 133 -0.11 -6.35 9.21
N ALA A 134 0.10 -5.80 8.00
CA ALA A 134 1.44 -5.70 7.43
C ALA A 134 2.35 -4.79 8.24
N THR A 135 1.85 -3.63 8.67
CA THR A 135 2.62 -2.68 9.51
C THR A 135 2.89 -3.27 10.90
N GLU A 136 1.90 -3.93 11.52
CA GLU A 136 2.10 -4.65 12.78
C GLU A 136 3.18 -5.74 12.67
N ALA A 137 3.22 -6.47 11.55
CA ALA A 137 4.26 -7.46 11.30
C ALA A 137 5.65 -6.82 11.12
N ILE A 138 5.74 -5.65 10.48
CA ILE A 138 6.96 -4.85 10.37
C ILE A 138 7.43 -4.41 11.77
N GLU A 139 6.55 -3.90 12.59
CA GLU A 139 6.86 -3.45 13.96
C GLU A 139 7.33 -4.59 14.85
N ALA A 140 6.67 -5.73 14.77
CA ALA A 140 6.98 -6.92 15.56
C ALA A 140 8.24 -7.68 15.07
N TYR A 141 8.73 -7.39 13.86
CA TYR A 141 9.88 -8.08 13.30
C TYR A 141 11.14 -7.84 14.14
N ASP A 142 11.77 -8.89 14.63
CA ASP A 142 12.95 -8.86 15.49
C ASP A 142 14.24 -9.33 14.78
N GLY A 143 14.15 -9.66 13.48
CA GLY A 143 15.29 -9.99 12.64
C GLY A 143 16.10 -8.75 12.24
N GLY A 144 17.32 -9.00 11.75
CA GLY A 144 18.27 -7.94 11.42
C GLY A 144 18.37 -7.61 9.94
N ASP A 145 17.54 -8.20 9.08
CA ASP A 145 17.61 -8.01 7.64
C ASP A 145 16.28 -7.52 7.05
N GLU A 146 16.38 -6.72 6.01
CA GLU A 146 15.23 -6.09 5.37
C GLU A 146 14.40 -7.10 4.54
N ALA A 147 15.01 -8.15 4.03
CA ALA A 147 14.31 -9.18 3.26
C ALA A 147 13.31 -9.94 4.14
N GLY A 148 13.74 -10.34 5.34
CA GLY A 148 12.86 -10.98 6.32
C GLY A 148 11.74 -10.06 6.80
N LEU A 149 12.03 -8.75 6.98
CA LEU A 149 11.03 -7.75 7.34
C LEU A 149 9.92 -7.65 6.27
N PHE A 150 10.29 -7.52 5.00
CA PHE A 150 9.31 -7.43 3.92
C PHE A 150 8.56 -8.74 3.68
N ALA A 151 9.23 -9.90 3.88
CA ALA A 151 8.56 -11.19 3.79
C ALA A 151 7.47 -11.36 4.88
N ALA A 152 7.74 -10.91 6.11
CA ALA A 152 6.75 -10.91 7.20
C ALA A 152 5.58 -10.00 6.88
N ALA A 153 5.85 -8.79 6.38
CA ALA A 153 4.82 -7.83 5.97
C ALA A 153 3.94 -8.38 4.83
N ALA A 154 4.55 -8.97 3.81
CA ALA A 154 3.83 -9.58 2.69
C ALA A 154 2.88 -10.69 3.14
N ALA A 155 3.36 -11.61 3.99
CA ALA A 155 2.53 -12.68 4.52
C ALA A 155 1.34 -12.16 5.33
N ALA A 156 1.54 -11.12 6.15
CA ALA A 156 0.49 -10.50 6.93
C ALA A 156 -0.52 -9.74 6.04
N ALA A 157 -0.04 -9.02 5.02
CA ALA A 157 -0.91 -8.34 4.06
C ALA A 157 -1.79 -9.32 3.27
N GLU A 158 -1.21 -10.43 2.79
CA GLU A 158 -1.95 -11.47 2.07
C GLU A 158 -3.03 -12.11 2.94
N ALA A 159 -2.69 -12.45 4.20
CA ALA A 159 -3.65 -13.00 5.15
C ALA A 159 -4.78 -12.00 5.46
N GLY A 160 -4.46 -10.72 5.62
CA GLY A 160 -5.44 -9.65 5.85
C GLY A 160 -6.37 -9.45 4.65
N ALA A 161 -5.80 -9.41 3.44
CA ALA A 161 -6.58 -9.29 2.21
C ALA A 161 -7.53 -10.47 2.00
N ASP A 162 -7.08 -11.70 2.23
CA ASP A 162 -7.96 -12.88 2.14
C ASP A 162 -9.04 -12.84 3.22
N ASN A 163 -8.70 -12.46 4.45
CA ASN A 163 -9.65 -12.37 5.55
C ASN A 163 -10.75 -11.31 5.31
N SER A 164 -10.48 -10.28 4.49
CA SER A 164 -11.47 -9.26 4.12
C SER A 164 -12.74 -9.85 3.48
N ARG A 165 -12.67 -11.09 2.94
CA ARG A 165 -13.82 -11.83 2.42
C ARG A 165 -14.90 -12.08 3.48
N ASN A 166 -14.50 -12.18 4.73
CA ASN A 166 -15.38 -12.50 5.85
C ASN A 166 -16.11 -11.28 6.40
N PHE A 167 -15.75 -10.07 5.94
CA PHE A 167 -16.28 -8.83 6.46
C PHE A 167 -17.37 -8.24 5.58
N VAL A 168 -18.25 -7.46 6.21
CA VAL A 168 -19.22 -6.60 5.54
C VAL A 168 -18.57 -5.26 5.26
N SER A 169 -18.68 -4.76 4.02
CA SER A 169 -18.13 -3.45 3.65
C SER A 169 -18.83 -2.32 4.41
N LYS A 170 -18.02 -1.47 5.07
CA LYS A 170 -18.52 -0.30 5.82
C LYS A 170 -18.18 1.03 5.16
N PHE A 171 -17.36 1.01 4.10
CA PHE A 171 -16.89 2.19 3.39
C PHE A 171 -17.13 2.09 1.89
N GLY A 172 -16.97 3.20 1.20
CA GLY A 172 -17.06 3.30 -0.25
C GLY A 172 -18.42 2.88 -0.81
N ARG A 173 -18.45 2.54 -2.09
CA ARG A 173 -19.66 2.15 -2.82
C ARG A 173 -20.20 0.81 -2.37
N ALA A 174 -19.32 -0.12 -2.04
CA ALA A 174 -19.68 -1.46 -1.58
C ALA A 174 -20.51 -1.45 -0.29
N LYS A 175 -20.42 -0.41 0.54
CA LYS A 175 -21.22 -0.25 1.76
C LYS A 175 -22.72 -0.41 1.52
N SER A 176 -23.22 0.05 0.38
CA SER A 176 -24.65 -0.02 0.05
C SER A 176 -25.18 -1.45 -0.14
N TYR A 177 -24.29 -2.43 -0.37
CA TYR A 177 -24.65 -3.83 -0.59
C TYR A 177 -24.67 -4.65 0.71
N GLY A 178 -24.14 -4.13 1.82
CA GLY A 178 -24.19 -4.80 3.12
C GLY A 178 -23.63 -6.22 3.10
N GLU A 179 -24.37 -7.17 3.64
CA GLU A 179 -23.96 -8.59 3.75
C GLU A 179 -23.69 -9.28 2.41
N GLN A 180 -24.18 -8.75 1.29
CA GLN A 180 -23.88 -9.29 -0.04
C GLN A 180 -22.38 -9.22 -0.39
N THR A 181 -21.64 -8.35 0.29
CA THR A 181 -20.19 -8.20 0.09
C THR A 181 -19.37 -9.34 0.71
N ILE A 182 -19.97 -10.15 1.59
CA ILE A 182 -19.31 -11.32 2.18
C ILE A 182 -19.00 -12.36 1.07
N GLY A 183 -17.82 -12.97 1.13
CA GLY A 183 -17.33 -13.95 0.14
C GLY A 183 -16.46 -13.34 -0.96
N THR A 184 -16.51 -12.01 -1.16
CA THR A 184 -15.61 -11.30 -2.09
C THR A 184 -14.55 -10.56 -1.28
N PRO A 185 -13.26 -10.55 -1.65
CA PRO A 185 -12.25 -9.76 -0.96
C PRO A 185 -12.47 -8.27 -1.24
N ASP A 186 -11.81 -7.42 -0.45
CA ASP A 186 -11.73 -5.99 -0.76
C ASP A 186 -10.65 -5.72 -1.80
N ALA A 187 -10.97 -4.97 -2.86
CA ALA A 187 -10.02 -4.65 -3.92
C ALA A 187 -8.81 -3.83 -3.41
N GLY A 188 -9.05 -2.90 -2.47
CA GLY A 188 -7.99 -2.12 -1.83
C GLY A 188 -7.06 -2.98 -0.97
N ALA A 189 -7.61 -3.93 -0.20
CA ALA A 189 -6.80 -4.87 0.58
C ALA A 189 -5.97 -5.79 -0.34
N VAL A 190 -6.53 -6.26 -1.45
CA VAL A 190 -5.80 -7.08 -2.43
C VAL A 190 -4.69 -6.27 -3.10
N SER A 191 -4.92 -5.01 -3.45
CA SER A 191 -3.85 -4.17 -4.01
C SER A 191 -2.70 -3.92 -3.03
N MET A 192 -3.00 -3.75 -1.73
CA MET A 192 -1.97 -3.66 -0.69
C MET A 192 -1.18 -4.97 -0.55
N ALA A 193 -1.84 -6.12 -0.61
CA ALA A 193 -1.16 -7.42 -0.58
C ALA A 193 -0.19 -7.59 -1.77
N TYR A 194 -0.60 -7.21 -2.98
CA TYR A 194 0.30 -7.20 -4.15
C TYR A 194 1.48 -6.25 -3.96
N PHE A 195 1.26 -5.08 -3.40
CA PHE A 195 2.32 -4.11 -3.12
C PHE A 195 3.36 -4.70 -2.14
N PHE A 196 2.94 -5.21 -1.00
CA PHE A 196 3.86 -5.80 -0.01
C PHE A 196 4.56 -7.05 -0.54
N ARG A 197 3.89 -7.86 -1.36
CA ARG A 197 4.52 -9.00 -2.03
C ARG A 197 5.65 -8.55 -2.95
N GLY A 198 5.44 -7.53 -3.75
CA GLY A 198 6.49 -7.00 -4.62
C GLY A 198 7.63 -6.32 -3.85
N LEU A 199 7.40 -5.74 -2.66
CA LEU A 199 8.46 -5.26 -1.77
C LEU A 199 9.36 -6.40 -1.26
N ALA A 200 8.82 -7.62 -1.12
CA ALA A 200 9.56 -8.78 -0.65
C ALA A 200 10.43 -9.44 -1.74
N GLU A 201 10.18 -9.16 -3.03
CA GLU A 201 10.96 -9.61 -4.19
C GLU A 201 12.23 -8.76 -4.37
#